data_9a7d8f43733d1efb6afd758a0d8e3238
#
_entry.id   9a7d8f43733d1efb6afd758a0d8e3238
#
_cell.length_a   1.000
_cell.length_b   1.000
_cell.length_c   1.000
_cell.angle_alpha   90.00
_cell.angle_beta   90.00
_cell.angle_gamma   90.00
#
_symmetry.space_group_name_H-M   'P 1'
#
loop_
_entity.id
_entity.type
_entity.pdbx_description
1 polymer ?
#
loop_
_entity_poly.entity_id
_entity_poly.type
_entity_poly.pdbx_seq_one_letter_code
_entity_poly.pdbx_strand_id
1 'polypeptide(L)'
;METVPFVDIREGGPPAHARQRREQALALRAACLGWLPAGGVLARLADPLARSWLRRSASPLVGEIGAIARTLARPGVWLLHGAYAFGCTALADESADGPVLRRTLDWPFPGLGRLVEVTRQRGEAGEFLNVTWPGFAGVLTAVAPGRFAASINQAPIRRRTAAGWLLWLDYALNALTAFFASGRPPPEHVLRRAFETCATFDEACRLLAQTPVARPVLFLVAGCAAGERMLIERDDDQTRVYRDDTVVANAWRDHSRGWRPRVCGEGTPIENNRRRVAAMAACTGVHPPNLEWVTTPVANACTRVAVEMCAASGRLVVAGWEANGRVTKVTEVSCSSGPRAFGSLMSAQDARGPEEHDALS
;
A
#
# COMPACT_ATOMS: atom_id res chain seq x y z
N MET A 1 15.13 -2.54 -18.10
CA MET A 1 14.38 -2.46 -16.83
C MET A 1 14.57 -3.77 -16.09
N GLU A 2 14.81 -3.72 -14.78
CA GLU A 2 14.90 -4.91 -13.91
C GLU A 2 13.51 -5.38 -13.49
N THR A 3 13.39 -6.65 -13.09
CA THR A 3 12.17 -7.18 -12.47
C THR A 3 12.04 -6.66 -11.04
N VAL A 4 10.80 -6.61 -10.50
CA VAL A 4 10.59 -6.34 -9.09
C VAL A 4 11.14 -7.51 -8.28
N PRO A 5 12.06 -7.28 -7.30
CA PRO A 5 12.64 -8.37 -6.53
C PRO A 5 11.59 -9.10 -5.68
N PHE A 6 11.72 -10.42 -5.62
CA PHE A 6 10.96 -11.29 -4.71
C PHE A 6 11.86 -11.76 -3.58
N VAL A 7 11.47 -11.50 -2.33
CA VAL A 7 12.28 -11.80 -1.14
C VAL A 7 11.48 -12.65 -0.16
N ASP A 8 11.98 -13.84 0.13
CA ASP A 8 11.38 -14.71 1.16
C ASP A 8 11.88 -14.31 2.55
N ILE A 9 10.97 -13.83 3.37
CA ILE A 9 11.23 -13.41 4.75
C ILE A 9 10.31 -14.11 5.76
N ARG A 10 9.79 -15.28 5.40
CA ARG A 10 8.98 -16.09 6.33
C ARG A 10 9.71 -16.38 7.63
N GLU A 11 11.04 -16.48 7.56
CA GLU A 11 11.91 -16.57 8.72
C GLU A 11 12.50 -15.20 9.06
N GLY A 12 12.16 -14.68 10.23
CA GLY A 12 12.70 -13.44 10.76
C GLY A 12 12.05 -12.15 10.28
N GLY A 13 11.07 -12.22 9.38
CA GLY A 13 10.19 -11.09 9.02
C GLY A 13 10.90 -9.82 8.52
N PRO A 14 10.29 -8.63 8.67
CA PRO A 14 10.87 -7.35 8.26
C PRO A 14 12.26 -7.03 8.84
N PRO A 15 12.65 -7.46 10.06
CA PRO A 15 14.04 -7.32 10.52
C PRO A 15 15.05 -8.11 9.67
N ALA A 16 14.68 -9.32 9.21
CA ALA A 16 15.53 -10.10 8.31
C ALA A 16 15.62 -9.42 6.93
N HIS A 17 14.49 -8.92 6.40
CA HIS A 17 14.44 -8.13 5.19
C HIS A 17 15.40 -6.91 5.25
N ALA A 18 15.34 -6.14 6.33
CA ALA A 18 16.23 -5.00 6.53
C ALA A 18 17.72 -5.38 6.57
N ARG A 19 18.05 -6.58 7.07
CA ARG A 19 19.44 -7.09 7.04
C ARG A 19 19.87 -7.51 5.64
N GLN A 20 19.04 -8.31 4.96
CA GLN A 20 19.32 -8.83 3.61
C GLN A 20 19.41 -7.70 2.58
N ARG A 21 18.59 -6.67 2.73
CA ARG A 21 18.45 -5.54 1.79
C ARG A 21 18.91 -4.22 2.42
N ARG A 22 19.96 -4.26 3.24
CA ARG A 22 20.40 -3.10 4.03
C ARG A 22 20.75 -1.87 3.19
N GLU A 23 21.41 -2.07 2.08
CA GLU A 23 21.79 -0.97 1.17
C GLU A 23 20.56 -0.30 0.56
N GLN A 24 19.60 -1.10 0.09
CA GLN A 24 18.34 -0.61 -0.47
C GLN A 24 17.48 0.09 0.60
N ALA A 25 17.45 -0.43 1.82
CA ALA A 25 16.77 0.22 2.95
C ALA A 25 17.40 1.58 3.32
N LEU A 26 18.73 1.68 3.23
CA LEU A 26 19.43 2.95 3.42
C LEU A 26 19.19 3.92 2.25
N ALA A 27 19.13 3.42 1.01
CA ALA A 27 18.77 4.20 -0.17
C ALA A 27 17.34 4.73 -0.08
N LEU A 28 16.38 3.90 0.33
CA LEU A 28 14.99 4.29 0.60
C LEU A 28 14.93 5.42 1.64
N ARG A 29 15.62 5.23 2.76
CA ARG A 29 15.71 6.27 3.80
C ARG A 29 16.29 7.57 3.26
N ALA A 30 17.36 7.49 2.47
CA ALA A 30 17.99 8.67 1.88
C ALA A 30 17.06 9.40 0.92
N ALA A 31 16.32 8.67 0.07
CA ALA A 31 15.33 9.23 -0.85
C ALA A 31 14.21 9.97 -0.09
N CYS A 32 13.66 9.38 0.97
CA CYS A 32 12.60 9.98 1.76
C CYS A 32 13.07 11.23 2.54
N LEU A 33 14.24 11.17 3.19
CA LEU A 33 14.74 12.26 4.01
C LEU A 33 15.42 13.36 3.20
N GLY A 34 16.03 13.02 2.06
CA GLY A 34 16.68 13.98 1.16
C GLY A 34 15.72 14.99 0.53
N TRP A 35 14.44 14.65 0.48
CA TRP A 35 13.38 15.53 -0.01
C TRP A 35 12.98 16.62 1.02
N LEU A 36 13.36 16.45 2.28
CA LEU A 36 13.08 17.40 3.36
C LEU A 36 14.29 18.30 3.60
N PRO A 37 14.12 19.63 3.70
CA PRO A 37 15.19 20.52 4.13
C PRO A 37 15.76 20.05 5.49
N ALA A 38 17.08 19.91 5.57
CA ALA A 38 17.76 19.40 6.77
C ALA A 38 17.22 18.04 7.28
N GLY A 39 16.73 17.17 6.39
CA GLY A 39 16.03 15.92 6.74
C GLY A 39 16.80 15.00 7.69
N GLY A 40 18.14 14.98 7.63
CA GLY A 40 18.97 14.23 8.57
C GLY A 40 18.92 14.77 10.01
N VAL A 41 18.86 16.10 10.17
CA VAL A 41 18.70 16.74 11.50
C VAL A 41 17.29 16.53 12.01
N LEU A 42 16.29 16.77 11.16
CA LEU A 42 14.89 16.54 11.50
C LEU A 42 14.64 15.10 11.93
N ALA A 43 15.22 14.12 11.24
CA ALA A 43 15.12 12.71 11.61
C ALA A 43 15.71 12.41 13.00
N ARG A 44 16.85 13.02 13.36
CA ARG A 44 17.45 12.84 14.69
C ARG A 44 16.55 13.35 15.81
N LEU A 45 15.89 14.49 15.58
CA LEU A 45 14.98 15.11 16.58
C LEU A 45 13.63 14.39 16.64
N ALA A 46 13.10 13.95 15.50
CA ALA A 46 11.78 13.35 15.42
C ALA A 46 11.75 11.85 15.76
N ASP A 47 12.84 11.10 15.57
CA ASP A 47 12.90 9.66 15.85
C ASP A 47 12.51 9.29 17.32
N PRO A 48 13.03 9.97 18.36
CA PRO A 48 12.60 9.69 19.73
C PRO A 48 11.11 9.92 19.96
N LEU A 49 10.55 10.96 19.35
CA LEU A 49 9.13 11.30 19.43
C LEU A 49 8.28 10.24 18.71
N ALA A 50 8.65 9.85 17.50
CA ALA A 50 7.99 8.80 16.73
C ALA A 50 8.05 7.45 17.48
N ARG A 51 9.20 7.09 18.04
CA ARG A 51 9.37 5.89 18.87
C ARG A 51 8.44 5.92 20.09
N SER A 52 8.39 7.06 20.81
CA SER A 52 7.50 7.24 21.97
C SER A 52 6.04 7.10 21.56
N TRP A 53 5.64 7.71 20.46
CA TRP A 53 4.30 7.61 19.92
C TRP A 53 3.92 6.17 19.56
N LEU A 54 4.75 5.48 18.79
CA LEU A 54 4.52 4.08 18.40
C LEU A 54 4.38 3.15 19.62
N ARG A 55 5.13 3.38 20.68
CA ARG A 55 4.98 2.63 21.93
C ARG A 55 3.62 2.87 22.62
N ARG A 56 3.14 4.11 22.61
CA ARG A 56 1.84 4.45 23.19
C ARG A 56 0.65 4.05 22.31
N SER A 57 0.89 3.86 20.99
CA SER A 57 -0.15 3.46 20.04
C SER A 57 -0.60 2.00 20.17
N ALA A 58 -0.02 1.22 21.11
CA ALA A 58 -0.23 -0.21 21.24
C ALA A 58 0.08 -1.00 19.95
N SER A 59 1.01 -0.51 19.13
CA SER A 59 1.44 -1.23 17.93
C SER A 59 2.19 -2.51 18.30
N PRO A 60 1.84 -3.67 17.73
CA PRO A 60 2.57 -4.91 17.93
C PRO A 60 3.96 -4.90 17.27
N LEU A 61 4.20 -3.99 16.32
CA LEU A 61 5.42 -3.96 15.51
C LEU A 61 6.59 -3.16 16.12
N VAL A 62 6.42 -2.59 17.31
CA VAL A 62 7.45 -1.76 17.97
C VAL A 62 8.78 -2.50 18.13
N GLY A 63 8.74 -3.78 18.49
CA GLY A 63 9.91 -4.63 18.63
C GLY A 63 10.68 -4.81 17.31
N GLU A 64 9.96 -5.11 16.24
CA GLU A 64 10.51 -5.28 14.89
C GLU A 64 11.09 -3.97 14.34
N ILE A 65 10.36 -2.86 14.46
CA ILE A 65 10.85 -1.51 14.06
C ILE A 65 12.13 -1.17 14.82
N GLY A 66 12.18 -1.53 16.12
CA GLY A 66 13.39 -1.38 16.93
C GLY A 66 14.57 -2.22 16.41
N ALA A 67 14.32 -3.45 15.96
CA ALA A 67 15.35 -4.31 15.36
C ALA A 67 15.82 -3.74 14.01
N ILE A 68 14.92 -3.25 13.17
CA ILE A 68 15.24 -2.57 11.91
C ILE A 68 16.10 -1.33 12.18
N ALA A 69 15.74 -0.51 13.17
CA ALA A 69 16.48 0.69 13.54
C ALA A 69 17.90 0.37 13.99
N ARG A 70 18.10 -0.71 14.75
CA ARG A 70 19.45 -1.18 15.13
C ARG A 70 20.24 -1.69 13.92
N THR A 71 19.61 -2.44 13.03
CA THR A 71 20.24 -2.96 11.80
C THR A 71 20.72 -1.85 10.88
N LEU A 72 19.89 -0.82 10.66
CA LEU A 72 20.26 0.28 9.79
C LEU A 72 21.23 1.26 10.46
N ALA A 73 21.19 1.37 11.79
CA ALA A 73 22.05 2.24 12.60
C ALA A 73 22.08 3.70 12.13
N ARG A 74 20.94 4.20 11.66
CA ARG A 74 20.76 5.56 11.15
C ARG A 74 19.46 6.19 11.67
N PRO A 75 19.44 7.49 12.01
CA PRO A 75 18.20 8.20 12.40
C PRO A 75 17.19 8.21 11.27
N GLY A 76 15.89 8.27 11.60
CA GLY A 76 14.80 8.38 10.64
C GLY A 76 13.97 7.11 10.47
N VAL A 77 14.43 5.98 11.01
CA VAL A 77 13.69 4.71 10.89
C VAL A 77 12.35 4.78 11.61
N TRP A 78 12.34 5.26 12.84
CA TRP A 78 11.09 5.43 13.62
C TRP A 78 10.16 6.46 12.99
N LEU A 79 10.72 7.58 12.53
CA LEU A 79 9.97 8.63 11.86
C LEU A 79 9.28 8.10 10.61
N LEU A 80 10.00 7.36 9.76
CA LEU A 80 9.46 6.80 8.51
C LEU A 80 8.42 5.70 8.74
N HIS A 81 8.37 5.07 9.90
CA HIS A 81 7.30 4.15 10.29
C HIS A 81 6.12 4.85 10.98
N GLY A 82 6.23 6.10 11.36
CA GLY A 82 5.19 6.84 12.07
C GLY A 82 4.52 7.93 11.25
N ALA A 83 5.25 8.53 10.31
CA ALA A 83 4.80 9.73 9.62
C ALA A 83 5.06 9.63 8.12
N TYR A 84 4.06 9.30 7.34
CA TYR A 84 4.09 9.37 5.88
C TYR A 84 2.74 9.81 5.33
N ALA A 85 2.81 10.52 4.21
CA ALA A 85 1.64 10.92 3.43
C ALA A 85 1.80 10.39 2.01
N PHE A 86 0.81 9.70 1.51
CA PHE A 86 0.77 9.12 0.17
C PHE A 86 -0.63 9.29 -0.43
N GLY A 87 -0.70 9.25 -1.74
CA GLY A 87 -1.95 9.15 -2.47
C GLY A 87 -2.16 7.74 -3.01
N CYS A 88 -3.36 7.47 -3.44
CA CYS A 88 -3.70 6.17 -4.02
C CYS A 88 -4.93 6.29 -4.91
N THR A 89 -5.06 5.33 -5.83
CA THR A 89 -6.31 5.02 -6.49
C THR A 89 -6.47 3.51 -6.48
N ALA A 90 -7.64 2.99 -6.15
CA ALA A 90 -7.86 1.56 -6.07
C ALA A 90 -9.27 1.19 -6.52
N LEU A 91 -9.40 -0.05 -7.02
CA LEU A 91 -10.66 -0.68 -7.45
C LEU A 91 -10.62 -2.14 -7.00
N ALA A 92 -11.69 -2.63 -6.42
CA ALA A 92 -11.97 -4.06 -6.33
C ALA A 92 -13.11 -4.41 -7.29
N ASP A 93 -12.88 -5.35 -8.20
CA ASP A 93 -13.78 -5.70 -9.28
C ASP A 93 -13.91 -7.21 -9.43
N GLU A 94 -14.94 -7.68 -10.14
CA GLU A 94 -15.09 -9.10 -10.46
C GLU A 94 -14.28 -9.45 -11.71
N SER A 95 -13.70 -10.65 -11.70
CA SER A 95 -13.10 -11.27 -12.87
C SER A 95 -13.53 -12.73 -13.00
N ALA A 96 -13.15 -13.38 -14.10
CA ALA A 96 -13.41 -14.81 -14.30
C ALA A 96 -12.76 -15.69 -13.22
N ASP A 97 -11.62 -15.25 -12.66
CA ASP A 97 -10.85 -15.96 -11.65
C ASP A 97 -11.27 -15.59 -10.19
N GLY A 98 -12.28 -14.73 -10.02
CA GLY A 98 -12.74 -14.20 -8.74
C GLY A 98 -12.44 -12.70 -8.60
N PRO A 99 -12.71 -12.11 -7.42
CA PRO A 99 -12.48 -10.69 -7.18
C PRO A 99 -11.01 -10.28 -7.36
N VAL A 100 -10.78 -9.19 -8.10
CA VAL A 100 -9.46 -8.61 -8.38
C VAL A 100 -9.35 -7.25 -7.72
N LEU A 101 -8.26 -6.99 -7.03
CA LEU A 101 -7.92 -5.69 -6.46
C LEU A 101 -6.81 -5.05 -7.28
N ARG A 102 -7.08 -3.86 -7.84
CA ARG A 102 -6.14 -3.02 -8.58
C ARG A 102 -5.82 -1.77 -7.79
N ARG A 103 -4.57 -1.36 -7.82
CA ARG A 103 -4.16 -0.19 -7.06
C ARG A 103 -2.91 0.49 -7.63
N THR A 104 -2.90 1.85 -7.61
CA THR A 104 -1.68 2.66 -7.64
C THR A 104 -1.40 3.26 -6.26
N LEU A 105 -0.13 3.36 -5.90
CA LEU A 105 0.34 4.11 -4.74
C LEU A 105 1.23 5.24 -5.21
N ASP A 106 0.87 6.46 -4.77
CA ASP A 106 1.50 7.70 -5.18
C ASP A 106 2.26 8.29 -3.99
N TRP A 107 3.56 8.46 -4.15
CA TRP A 107 4.43 9.06 -3.13
C TRP A 107 5.29 10.15 -3.73
N PRO A 108 5.44 11.32 -3.07
CA PRO A 108 6.19 12.43 -3.66
C PRO A 108 7.70 12.16 -3.78
N PHE A 109 8.23 11.19 -3.04
CA PHE A 109 9.66 10.90 -3.00
C PHE A 109 10.12 10.19 -4.27
N PRO A 110 11.06 10.78 -5.05
CA PRO A 110 11.62 10.13 -6.25
C PRO A 110 12.48 8.91 -5.89
N GLY A 111 12.54 7.94 -6.79
CA GLY A 111 13.37 6.74 -6.66
C GLY A 111 12.71 5.56 -5.96
N LEU A 112 11.55 5.75 -5.30
CA LEU A 112 10.88 4.68 -4.57
C LEU A 112 10.33 3.58 -5.48
N GLY A 113 9.95 3.90 -6.71
CA GLY A 113 9.50 2.91 -7.69
C GLY A 113 10.57 1.91 -8.08
N ARG A 114 11.85 2.29 -7.99
CA ARG A 114 13.00 1.40 -8.24
C ARG A 114 13.33 0.49 -7.06
N LEU A 115 12.82 0.81 -5.86
CA LEU A 115 13.10 0.12 -4.62
C LEU A 115 11.91 -0.74 -4.14
N VAL A 116 10.86 -0.82 -4.96
CA VAL A 116 9.69 -1.67 -4.68
C VAL A 116 10.11 -3.14 -4.71
N GLU A 117 9.61 -3.94 -3.77
CA GLU A 117 9.87 -5.37 -3.66
C GLU A 117 8.57 -6.11 -3.28
N VAL A 118 8.50 -7.39 -3.60
CA VAL A 118 7.48 -8.31 -3.10
C VAL A 118 8.13 -9.20 -2.06
N THR A 119 7.58 -9.20 -0.83
CA THR A 119 8.05 -10.11 0.21
C THR A 119 7.04 -11.21 0.48
N ARG A 120 7.53 -12.45 0.62
CA ARG A 120 6.74 -13.57 1.13
C ARG A 120 6.88 -13.62 2.64
N GLN A 121 5.76 -13.54 3.33
CA GLN A 121 5.66 -13.51 4.78
C GLN A 121 4.74 -14.62 5.28
N ARG A 122 4.82 -14.95 6.56
CA ARG A 122 3.95 -15.93 7.21
C ARG A 122 3.46 -15.38 8.54
N GLY A 123 2.15 -15.50 8.77
CA GLY A 123 1.51 -15.30 10.06
C GLY A 123 0.81 -16.58 10.54
N GLU A 124 0.05 -16.47 11.61
CA GLU A 124 -0.73 -17.59 12.18
C GLU A 124 -1.77 -18.12 11.18
N ALA A 125 -2.43 -17.23 10.43
CA ALA A 125 -3.42 -17.60 9.42
C ALA A 125 -2.81 -18.09 8.09
N GLY A 126 -1.49 -18.17 7.96
CA GLY A 126 -0.81 -18.65 6.77
C GLY A 126 0.06 -17.60 6.09
N GLU A 127 0.42 -17.87 4.84
CA GLU A 127 1.34 -17.03 4.07
C GLU A 127 0.62 -15.90 3.34
N PHE A 128 1.38 -14.82 3.06
CA PHE A 128 0.91 -13.71 2.23
C PHE A 128 2.07 -13.04 1.50
N LEU A 129 1.75 -12.41 0.39
CA LEU A 129 2.68 -11.60 -0.41
C LEU A 129 2.43 -10.12 -0.11
N ASN A 130 3.44 -9.43 0.39
CA ASN A 130 3.38 -8.01 0.70
C ASN A 130 4.17 -7.21 -0.33
N VAL A 131 3.51 -6.31 -1.05
CA VAL A 131 4.18 -5.33 -1.92
C VAL A 131 4.66 -4.19 -1.05
N THR A 132 5.98 -4.07 -0.92
CA THR A 132 6.60 -3.29 0.13
C THR A 132 7.93 -2.65 -0.31
N TRP A 133 8.61 -2.08 0.64
CA TRP A 133 9.96 -1.51 0.50
C TRP A 133 10.91 -2.10 1.54
N PRO A 134 12.23 -2.17 1.25
CA PRO A 134 13.21 -2.73 2.16
C PRO A 134 13.16 -2.11 3.55
N GLY A 135 12.94 -2.95 4.57
CA GLY A 135 12.89 -2.52 5.97
C GLY A 135 11.61 -1.83 6.41
N PHE A 136 10.55 -1.81 5.59
CA PHE A 136 9.23 -1.35 6.04
C PHE A 136 8.47 -2.48 6.75
N ALA A 137 7.99 -2.22 7.97
CA ALA A 137 7.38 -3.25 8.81
C ALA A 137 5.86 -3.40 8.62
N GLY A 138 5.18 -2.38 8.11
CA GLY A 138 3.72 -2.40 7.88
C GLY A 138 3.30 -3.10 6.58
N VAL A 139 1.99 -3.14 6.34
CA VAL A 139 1.40 -3.56 5.07
C VAL A 139 0.56 -2.42 4.51
N LEU A 140 0.85 -2.04 3.25
CA LEU A 140 0.04 -1.08 2.50
C LEU A 140 -0.75 -1.75 1.38
N THR A 141 -0.24 -2.88 0.87
CA THR A 141 -0.82 -3.63 -0.23
C THR A 141 -0.33 -5.07 -0.14
N ALA A 142 -1.24 -6.02 -0.01
CA ALA A 142 -0.85 -7.42 0.06
C ALA A 142 -1.96 -8.35 -0.45
N VAL A 143 -1.58 -9.58 -0.77
CA VAL A 143 -2.49 -10.68 -1.10
C VAL A 143 -2.10 -11.93 -0.31
N ALA A 144 -3.10 -12.57 0.28
CA ALA A 144 -3.01 -13.88 0.89
C ALA A 144 -3.74 -14.88 -0.02
N PRO A 145 -3.02 -15.75 -0.74
CA PRO A 145 -3.61 -16.72 -1.65
C PRO A 145 -4.65 -17.60 -0.95
N GLY A 146 -5.82 -17.74 -1.57
CA GLY A 146 -6.95 -18.50 -1.02
C GLY A 146 -7.69 -17.82 0.14
N ARG A 147 -7.34 -16.56 0.49
CA ARG A 147 -7.98 -15.84 1.61
C ARG A 147 -8.54 -14.48 1.18
N PHE A 148 -7.70 -13.49 0.99
CA PHE A 148 -8.09 -12.14 0.55
C PHE A 148 -6.89 -11.33 0.07
N ALA A 149 -7.17 -10.29 -0.73
CA ALA A 149 -6.26 -9.20 -1.05
C ALA A 149 -6.75 -7.92 -0.38
N ALA A 150 -5.85 -7.04 0.05
CA ALA A 150 -6.26 -5.77 0.61
C ALA A 150 -5.23 -4.67 0.39
N SER A 151 -5.72 -3.43 0.40
CA SER A 151 -4.91 -2.22 0.30
C SER A 151 -5.41 -1.12 1.23
N ILE A 152 -4.50 -0.17 1.53
CA ILE A 152 -4.80 1.06 2.25
C ILE A 152 -4.72 2.24 1.31
N ASN A 153 -5.79 3.04 1.26
CA ASN A 153 -5.73 4.39 0.73
C ASN A 153 -5.75 5.39 1.89
N GLN A 154 -4.94 6.45 1.80
CA GLN A 154 -5.00 7.51 2.81
C GLN A 154 -6.31 8.28 2.70
N ALA A 155 -7.00 8.37 3.82
CA ALA A 155 -8.20 9.17 3.96
C ALA A 155 -7.91 10.68 3.85
N PRO A 156 -8.93 11.51 3.60
CA PRO A 156 -8.84 12.97 3.75
C PRO A 156 -8.30 13.38 5.12
N ILE A 157 -7.67 14.53 5.18
CA ILE A 157 -7.28 15.14 6.46
C ILE A 157 -8.46 15.92 7.03
N ARG A 158 -8.61 15.92 8.35
CA ARG A 158 -9.60 16.75 9.01
C ARG A 158 -9.24 18.23 8.84
N ARG A 159 -10.18 19.00 8.30
CA ARG A 159 -10.05 20.43 8.16
C ARG A 159 -10.35 21.11 9.49
N ARG A 160 -9.36 21.76 10.07
CA ARG A 160 -9.47 22.47 11.36
C ARG A 160 -9.43 23.97 11.19
N THR A 161 -8.98 24.44 10.03
CA THR A 161 -8.88 25.85 9.69
C THR A 161 -9.84 26.22 8.56
N ALA A 162 -10.30 27.49 8.55
CA ALA A 162 -11.19 27.97 7.49
C ALA A 162 -10.44 28.32 6.20
N ALA A 163 -9.19 28.82 6.32
CA ALA A 163 -8.43 29.34 5.20
C ALA A 163 -7.53 28.28 4.54
N GLY A 164 -7.53 28.24 3.22
CA GLY A 164 -6.75 27.26 2.44
C GLY A 164 -5.23 27.40 2.61
N TRP A 165 -4.72 28.59 2.86
CA TRP A 165 -3.30 28.85 3.10
C TRP A 165 -2.80 28.34 4.47
N LEU A 166 -3.72 28.00 5.39
CA LEU A 166 -3.41 27.35 6.67
C LEU A 166 -3.34 25.82 6.59
N LEU A 167 -3.18 25.25 5.40
CA LEU A 167 -3.08 23.80 5.22
C LEU A 167 -1.98 23.15 6.07
N TRP A 168 -0.85 23.82 6.21
CA TRP A 168 0.24 23.37 7.06
C TRP A 168 -0.18 23.23 8.54
N LEU A 169 -1.04 24.14 9.01
CA LEU A 169 -1.58 24.08 10.39
C LEU A 169 -2.57 22.92 10.53
N ASP A 170 -3.40 22.64 9.50
CA ASP A 170 -4.25 21.45 9.49
C ASP A 170 -3.40 20.18 9.61
N TYR A 171 -2.29 20.06 8.87
CA TYR A 171 -1.36 18.92 9.01
C TYR A 171 -0.77 18.84 10.41
N ALA A 172 -0.30 19.94 10.97
CA ALA A 172 0.29 19.99 12.30
C ALA A 172 -0.72 19.58 13.39
N LEU A 173 -1.93 20.13 13.33
CA LEU A 173 -2.99 19.81 14.31
C LEU A 173 -3.46 18.35 14.20
N ASN A 174 -3.57 17.81 12.99
CA ASN A 174 -3.90 16.38 12.81
C ASN A 174 -2.76 15.48 13.32
N ALA A 175 -1.50 15.85 13.07
CA ALA A 175 -0.35 15.12 13.60
C ALA A 175 -0.30 15.16 15.13
N LEU A 176 -0.58 16.31 15.76
CA LEU A 176 -0.67 16.44 17.21
C LEU A 176 -1.82 15.59 17.77
N THR A 177 -3.01 15.62 17.16
CA THR A 177 -4.14 14.78 17.58
C THR A 177 -3.76 13.30 17.53
N ALA A 178 -3.15 12.84 16.44
CA ALA A 178 -2.67 11.45 16.30
C ALA A 178 -1.57 11.12 17.32
N PHE A 179 -0.67 12.08 17.60
CA PHE A 179 0.41 11.90 18.57
C PHE A 179 -0.08 11.71 20.01
N PHE A 180 -1.14 12.42 20.38
CA PHE A 180 -1.73 12.30 21.73
C PHE A 180 -2.76 11.16 21.85
N ALA A 181 -3.25 10.61 20.73
CA ALA A 181 -4.08 9.42 20.76
C ALA A 181 -3.25 8.21 21.22
N SER A 182 -3.63 7.60 22.34
CA SER A 182 -3.00 6.40 22.86
C SER A 182 -3.84 5.16 22.60
N GLY A 183 -3.23 3.98 22.55
CA GLY A 183 -3.92 2.70 22.36
C GLY A 183 -4.48 2.47 20.95
N ARG A 184 -4.13 3.30 19.98
CA ARG A 184 -4.60 3.20 18.59
C ARG A 184 -3.41 2.97 17.64
N PRO A 185 -3.22 1.76 17.11
CA PRO A 185 -2.12 1.47 16.20
C PRO A 185 -2.29 2.17 14.83
N PRO A 186 -1.19 2.40 14.11
CA PRO A 186 -1.24 2.86 12.72
C PRO A 186 -2.06 1.90 11.83
N PRO A 187 -2.82 2.40 10.85
CA PRO A 187 -3.66 1.56 9.98
C PRO A 187 -2.89 0.45 9.26
N GLU A 188 -1.67 0.71 8.82
CA GLU A 188 -0.79 -0.25 8.15
C GLU A 188 -0.32 -1.39 9.07
N HIS A 189 -0.29 -1.16 10.38
CA HIS A 189 -0.04 -2.20 11.37
C HIS A 189 -1.28 -3.05 11.61
N VAL A 190 -2.46 -2.42 11.56
CA VAL A 190 -3.76 -3.14 11.63
C VAL A 190 -3.97 -4.00 10.40
N LEU A 191 -3.65 -3.48 9.19
CA LEU A 191 -3.73 -4.28 7.98
C LEU A 191 -2.77 -5.45 8.00
N ARG A 192 -1.53 -5.26 8.48
CA ARG A 192 -0.59 -6.37 8.64
C ARG A 192 -1.14 -7.43 9.59
N ARG A 193 -1.69 -7.03 10.72
CA ARG A 193 -2.35 -7.96 11.66
C ARG A 193 -3.45 -8.77 10.98
N ALA A 194 -4.27 -8.15 10.12
CA ALA A 194 -5.31 -8.87 9.38
C ALA A 194 -4.70 -9.99 8.51
N PHE A 195 -3.60 -9.73 7.80
CA PHE A 195 -2.90 -10.75 7.02
C PHE A 195 -2.27 -11.86 7.88
N GLU A 196 -1.81 -11.53 9.07
CA GLU A 196 -1.18 -12.47 9.98
C GLU A 196 -2.19 -13.38 10.69
N THR A 197 -3.41 -12.87 11.00
CA THR A 197 -4.34 -13.55 11.92
C THR A 197 -5.69 -13.94 11.33
N CYS A 198 -6.13 -13.34 10.20
CA CYS A 198 -7.44 -13.63 9.62
C CYS A 198 -7.34 -14.70 8.52
N ALA A 199 -8.11 -15.76 8.65
CA ALA A 199 -8.18 -16.85 7.70
C ALA A 199 -9.17 -16.59 6.55
N THR A 200 -10.12 -15.67 6.73
CA THR A 200 -11.20 -15.40 5.77
C THR A 200 -11.36 -13.91 5.46
N PHE A 201 -12.02 -13.62 4.34
CA PHE A 201 -12.43 -12.27 3.95
C PHE A 201 -13.27 -11.58 5.04
N ASP A 202 -14.26 -12.27 5.60
CA ASP A 202 -15.17 -11.69 6.61
C ASP A 202 -14.45 -11.39 7.94
N GLU A 203 -13.50 -12.25 8.35
CA GLU A 203 -12.66 -11.96 9.52
C GLU A 203 -11.81 -10.73 9.32
N ALA A 204 -11.16 -10.61 8.15
CA ALA A 204 -10.35 -9.44 7.80
C ALA A 204 -11.21 -8.16 7.78
N CYS A 205 -12.36 -8.18 7.12
CA CYS A 205 -13.29 -7.05 7.07
C CYS A 205 -13.75 -6.64 8.47
N ARG A 206 -14.11 -7.59 9.33
CA ARG A 206 -14.53 -7.34 10.71
C ARG A 206 -13.40 -6.72 11.54
N LEU A 207 -12.19 -7.28 11.46
CA LEU A 207 -11.02 -6.75 12.15
C LEU A 207 -10.71 -5.32 11.71
N LEU A 208 -10.68 -5.05 10.39
CA LEU A 208 -10.40 -3.72 9.85
C LEU A 208 -11.49 -2.70 10.18
N ALA A 209 -12.76 -3.13 10.24
CA ALA A 209 -13.88 -2.27 10.58
C ALA A 209 -13.94 -1.92 12.08
N GLN A 210 -13.49 -2.80 12.96
CA GLN A 210 -13.69 -2.67 14.42
C GLN A 210 -12.44 -2.23 15.17
N THR A 211 -11.23 -2.57 14.69
CA THR A 211 -9.99 -2.22 15.40
C THR A 211 -9.78 -0.71 15.40
N PRO A 212 -9.58 -0.05 16.55
CA PRO A 212 -9.23 1.36 16.60
C PRO A 212 -7.96 1.67 15.80
N VAL A 213 -7.93 2.81 15.11
CA VAL A 213 -6.79 3.25 14.30
C VAL A 213 -6.35 4.65 14.72
N ALA A 214 -5.04 4.92 14.63
CA ALA A 214 -4.45 6.19 15.05
C ALA A 214 -4.81 7.37 14.15
N ARG A 215 -5.28 7.10 12.93
CA ARG A 215 -5.65 8.10 11.93
C ARG A 215 -6.72 7.57 10.99
N PRO A 216 -7.53 8.45 10.37
CA PRO A 216 -8.51 8.06 9.36
C PRO A 216 -7.88 7.30 8.20
N VAL A 217 -8.63 6.33 7.66
CA VAL A 217 -8.13 5.40 6.64
C VAL A 217 -9.27 4.87 5.76
N LEU A 218 -8.91 4.47 4.54
CA LEU A 218 -9.76 3.77 3.59
C LEU A 218 -9.12 2.40 3.35
N PHE A 219 -9.78 1.31 3.76
CA PHE A 219 -9.36 -0.05 3.43
C PHE A 219 -10.19 -0.57 2.26
N LEU A 220 -9.53 -1.14 1.26
CA LEU A 220 -10.18 -1.88 0.19
C LEU A 220 -9.79 -3.33 0.30
N VAL A 221 -10.78 -4.22 0.33
CA VAL A 221 -10.59 -5.67 0.52
C VAL A 221 -11.32 -6.41 -0.59
N ALA A 222 -10.67 -7.44 -1.16
CA ALA A 222 -11.23 -8.37 -2.12
C ALA A 222 -10.95 -9.80 -1.63
N GLY A 223 -11.99 -10.66 -1.58
CA GLY A 223 -11.89 -12.04 -1.17
C GLY A 223 -11.63 -13.00 -2.32
N CYS A 224 -12.15 -14.22 -2.21
CA CYS A 224 -12.02 -15.27 -3.22
C CYS A 224 -13.34 -15.60 -3.91
N ALA A 225 -14.48 -15.45 -3.23
CA ALA A 225 -15.79 -15.73 -3.79
C ALA A 225 -16.40 -14.49 -4.46
N ALA A 226 -17.26 -14.71 -5.44
CA ALA A 226 -18.00 -13.64 -6.10
C ALA A 226 -18.76 -12.77 -5.07
N GLY A 227 -18.70 -11.45 -5.23
CA GLY A 227 -19.29 -10.49 -4.30
C GLY A 227 -18.44 -10.19 -3.05
N GLU A 228 -17.35 -10.88 -2.81
CA GLU A 228 -16.43 -10.58 -1.70
C GLU A 228 -15.56 -9.38 -2.00
N ARG A 229 -16.18 -8.20 -2.04
CA ARG A 229 -15.52 -6.91 -2.21
C ARG A 229 -16.05 -5.94 -1.17
N MET A 230 -15.17 -5.17 -0.54
CA MET A 230 -15.59 -4.22 0.49
C MET A 230 -14.65 -3.01 0.55
N LEU A 231 -15.21 -1.81 0.48
CA LEU A 231 -14.57 -0.57 0.88
C LEU A 231 -15.00 -0.25 2.32
N ILE A 232 -14.02 -0.04 3.19
CA ILE A 232 -14.22 0.32 4.60
C ILE A 232 -13.62 1.70 4.82
N GLU A 233 -14.46 2.69 5.03
CA GLU A 233 -14.07 4.04 5.41
C GLU A 233 -14.05 4.17 6.93
N ARG A 234 -12.92 4.57 7.48
CA ARG A 234 -12.73 4.82 8.92
C ARG A 234 -12.34 6.27 9.13
N ASP A 235 -13.24 7.07 9.65
CA ASP A 235 -12.93 8.39 10.19
C ASP A 235 -12.66 8.32 11.72
N ASP A 236 -12.55 9.46 12.39
CA ASP A 236 -12.25 9.51 13.82
C ASP A 236 -13.36 8.88 14.68
N ASP A 237 -14.60 8.91 14.22
CA ASP A 237 -15.80 8.62 15.01
C ASP A 237 -16.62 7.46 14.44
N GLN A 238 -16.52 7.17 13.14
CA GLN A 238 -17.43 6.27 12.45
C GLN A 238 -16.71 5.31 11.52
N THR A 239 -17.38 4.17 11.27
CA THR A 239 -17.03 3.21 10.23
C THR A 239 -18.19 3.13 9.25
N ARG A 240 -17.89 3.27 7.95
CA ARG A 240 -18.83 3.07 6.84
C ARG A 240 -18.30 1.98 5.94
N VAL A 241 -19.19 1.13 5.45
CA VAL A 241 -18.83 0.00 4.58
C VAL A 241 -19.67 0.03 3.30
N TYR A 242 -19.02 -0.25 2.17
CA TYR A 242 -19.64 -0.27 0.84
C TYR A 242 -19.22 -1.56 0.14
N ARG A 243 -20.18 -2.27 -0.47
CA ARG A 243 -19.95 -3.52 -1.20
C ARG A 243 -20.15 -3.35 -2.71
N ASP A 244 -21.07 -2.50 -3.13
CA ASP A 244 -21.48 -2.37 -4.53
C ASP A 244 -20.55 -1.47 -5.35
N ASP A 245 -19.97 -0.45 -4.71
CA ASP A 245 -19.02 0.46 -5.34
C ASP A 245 -17.73 0.46 -4.55
N THR A 246 -16.74 -0.18 -5.09
CA THR A 246 -15.44 -0.44 -4.50
C THR A 246 -14.32 0.29 -5.23
N VAL A 247 -14.63 1.46 -5.83
CA VAL A 247 -13.66 2.39 -6.40
C VAL A 247 -13.35 3.48 -5.38
N VAL A 248 -12.07 3.75 -5.15
CA VAL A 248 -11.65 4.72 -4.15
C VAL A 248 -10.35 5.44 -4.53
N ALA A 249 -10.27 6.73 -4.22
CA ALA A 249 -9.04 7.51 -4.25
C ALA A 249 -8.68 7.98 -2.82
N ASN A 250 -8.58 9.29 -2.57
CA ASN A 250 -8.24 9.85 -1.27
C ASN A 250 -9.30 10.85 -0.79
N ALA A 251 -10.55 10.58 -1.10
CA ALA A 251 -11.73 11.32 -0.66
C ALA A 251 -12.72 10.36 -0.01
N TRP A 252 -13.50 10.85 0.93
CA TRP A 252 -14.65 10.12 1.42
C TRP A 252 -15.70 10.05 0.32
N ARG A 253 -16.46 8.98 0.28
CA ARG A 253 -17.48 8.74 -0.73
C ARG A 253 -18.67 9.71 -0.57
N ASP A 254 -19.25 9.73 0.61
CA ASP A 254 -20.56 10.38 0.83
C ASP A 254 -20.47 11.62 1.73
N HIS A 255 -19.30 11.98 2.24
CA HIS A 255 -19.17 13.12 3.11
C HIS A 255 -17.85 13.88 2.90
N SER A 256 -17.96 15.19 2.83
CA SER A 256 -16.79 16.07 2.63
C SER A 256 -16.72 17.20 3.65
N ARG A 257 -17.81 17.47 4.37
CA ARG A 257 -17.86 18.59 5.33
C ARG A 257 -16.85 18.41 6.45
N GLY A 258 -15.98 19.38 6.62
CA GLY A 258 -14.91 19.33 7.63
C GLY A 258 -13.70 18.48 7.24
N TRP A 259 -13.64 17.99 6.00
CA TRP A 259 -12.55 17.19 5.49
C TRP A 259 -11.94 17.79 4.22
N ARG A 260 -10.66 17.57 4.02
CA ARG A 260 -9.92 17.96 2.82
C ARG A 260 -9.36 16.70 2.15
N PRO A 261 -9.80 16.38 0.93
CA PRO A 261 -9.22 15.28 0.15
C PRO A 261 -7.72 15.50 -0.08
N ARG A 262 -6.98 14.41 -0.18
CA ARG A 262 -5.56 14.49 -0.54
C ARG A 262 -5.42 14.59 -2.05
N VAL A 263 -4.42 15.33 -2.49
CA VAL A 263 -4.13 15.51 -3.92
C VAL A 263 -2.88 14.73 -4.31
N CYS A 264 -2.94 14.09 -5.48
CA CYS A 264 -1.81 13.46 -6.14
C CYS A 264 -1.84 13.87 -7.60
N GLY A 265 -0.78 14.54 -8.06
CA GLY A 265 -0.75 15.12 -9.39
C GLY A 265 -1.44 16.50 -9.44
N GLU A 266 -1.99 16.86 -10.60
CA GLU A 266 -2.50 18.19 -10.91
C GLU A 266 -3.97 18.39 -10.52
N GLY A 267 -4.37 19.65 -10.43
CA GLY A 267 -5.75 20.08 -10.19
C GLY A 267 -6.09 20.32 -8.72
N THR A 268 -7.34 20.72 -8.47
CA THR A 268 -7.84 20.86 -7.11
C THR A 268 -8.01 19.50 -6.43
N PRO A 269 -7.91 19.39 -5.09
CA PRO A 269 -8.07 18.11 -4.40
C PRO A 269 -9.37 17.36 -4.75
N ILE A 270 -10.48 18.08 -4.86
CA ILE A 270 -11.79 17.48 -5.16
C ILE A 270 -11.82 16.98 -6.61
N GLU A 271 -11.44 17.81 -7.56
CA GLU A 271 -11.44 17.46 -8.98
C GLU A 271 -10.47 16.33 -9.29
N ASN A 272 -9.24 16.40 -8.75
CA ASN A 272 -8.24 15.36 -8.92
C ASN A 272 -8.77 13.98 -8.45
N ASN A 273 -9.36 13.91 -7.26
CA ASN A 273 -9.93 12.66 -6.76
C ASN A 273 -11.09 12.17 -7.63
N ARG A 274 -12.01 13.06 -8.05
CA ARG A 274 -13.12 12.72 -8.93
C ARG A 274 -12.66 12.14 -10.27
N ARG A 275 -11.65 12.77 -10.90
CA ARG A 275 -11.08 12.30 -12.18
C ARG A 275 -10.40 10.95 -12.04
N ARG A 276 -9.65 10.70 -10.95
CA ARG A 276 -8.99 9.41 -10.69
C ARG A 276 -10.02 8.31 -10.43
N VAL A 277 -11.06 8.59 -9.64
CA VAL A 277 -12.14 7.64 -9.38
C VAL A 277 -12.88 7.31 -10.68
N ALA A 278 -13.24 8.31 -11.49
CA ALA A 278 -13.91 8.09 -12.77
C ALA A 278 -13.09 7.26 -13.75
N ALA A 279 -11.78 7.56 -13.85
CA ALA A 279 -10.87 6.80 -14.72
C ALA A 279 -10.71 5.35 -14.26
N MET A 280 -10.65 5.12 -12.94
CA MET A 280 -10.53 3.77 -12.40
C MET A 280 -11.87 3.00 -12.53
N ALA A 281 -13.00 3.67 -12.34
CA ALA A 281 -14.32 3.09 -12.54
C ALA A 281 -14.54 2.63 -13.99
N ALA A 282 -14.01 3.35 -14.97
CA ALA A 282 -14.05 2.96 -16.37
C ALA A 282 -13.31 1.64 -16.67
N CYS A 283 -12.48 1.16 -15.74
CA CYS A 283 -11.82 -0.14 -15.84
C CYS A 283 -12.64 -1.28 -15.24
N THR A 284 -13.85 -1.03 -14.71
CA THR A 284 -14.73 -2.07 -14.18
C THR A 284 -15.16 -3.02 -15.29
N GLY A 285 -15.04 -4.32 -15.07
CA GLY A 285 -15.32 -5.37 -16.05
C GLY A 285 -14.30 -5.49 -17.18
N VAL A 286 -13.26 -4.65 -17.19
CA VAL A 286 -12.20 -4.68 -18.21
C VAL A 286 -10.90 -5.10 -17.53
N HIS A 287 -10.27 -6.18 -18.02
CA HIS A 287 -9.05 -6.75 -17.43
C HIS A 287 -7.88 -6.71 -18.42
N PRO A 288 -7.35 -5.51 -18.73
CA PRO A 288 -6.22 -5.40 -19.65
C PRO A 288 -4.97 -6.02 -19.02
N PRO A 289 -4.15 -6.73 -19.80
CA PRO A 289 -2.94 -7.36 -19.32
C PRO A 289 -1.89 -6.31 -18.90
N ASN A 290 -0.84 -6.77 -18.21
CA ASN A 290 0.39 -6.00 -18.01
C ASN A 290 0.23 -4.61 -17.37
N LEU A 291 -0.82 -4.41 -16.56
CA LEU A 291 -1.12 -3.13 -15.90
C LEU A 291 -1.42 -1.98 -16.90
N GLU A 292 -1.96 -2.27 -18.08
CA GLU A 292 -2.30 -1.26 -19.10
C GLU A 292 -3.38 -0.29 -18.65
N TRP A 293 -4.14 -0.62 -17.60
CA TRP A 293 -5.08 0.29 -16.95
C TRP A 293 -4.42 1.48 -16.22
N VAL A 294 -3.09 1.44 -16.05
CA VAL A 294 -2.31 2.50 -15.35
C VAL A 294 -2.04 3.66 -16.29
N THR A 295 -3.06 4.47 -16.52
CA THR A 295 -3.04 5.65 -17.40
C THR A 295 -3.38 6.92 -16.62
N THR A 296 -3.08 8.09 -17.18
CA THR A 296 -3.47 9.38 -16.60
C THR A 296 -5.00 9.49 -16.53
N PRO A 297 -5.58 9.93 -15.39
CA PRO A 297 -4.97 10.53 -14.21
C PRO A 297 -4.64 9.53 -13.07
N VAL A 298 -4.90 8.25 -13.24
CA VAL A 298 -4.57 7.20 -12.24
C VAL A 298 -3.06 7.13 -12.07
N ALA A 299 -2.33 7.09 -13.19
CA ALA A 299 -0.88 7.34 -13.20
C ALA A 299 -0.60 8.84 -13.17
N ASN A 300 0.31 9.26 -12.30
CA ASN A 300 0.74 10.66 -12.17
C ASN A 300 2.21 10.73 -11.75
N ALA A 301 2.78 11.93 -11.69
CA ALA A 301 4.20 12.14 -11.37
C ALA A 301 4.63 11.57 -9.99
N CYS A 302 3.68 11.32 -9.10
CA CYS A 302 3.93 10.73 -7.78
C CYS A 302 3.71 9.21 -7.74
N THR A 303 3.22 8.57 -8.81
CA THR A 303 3.00 7.12 -8.83
C THR A 303 4.33 6.40 -8.66
N ARG A 304 4.39 5.46 -7.71
CA ARG A 304 5.58 4.67 -7.36
C ARG A 304 5.40 3.19 -7.58
N VAL A 305 4.20 2.68 -7.43
CA VAL A 305 3.88 1.28 -7.69
C VAL A 305 2.46 1.14 -8.22
N ALA A 306 2.29 0.19 -9.13
CA ALA A 306 0.97 -0.30 -9.53
C ALA A 306 0.92 -1.81 -9.32
N VAL A 307 -0.26 -2.29 -8.90
CA VAL A 307 -0.48 -3.67 -8.49
C VAL A 307 -1.85 -4.15 -8.95
N GLU A 308 -1.91 -5.40 -9.40
CA GLU A 308 -3.14 -6.15 -9.59
C GLU A 308 -3.04 -7.46 -8.82
N MET A 309 -4.05 -7.81 -8.04
CA MET A 309 -4.04 -8.96 -7.14
C MET A 309 -5.36 -9.71 -7.23
N CYS A 310 -5.29 -11.04 -7.34
CA CYS A 310 -6.43 -11.95 -7.21
C CYS A 310 -6.11 -12.99 -6.14
N ALA A 311 -6.84 -12.96 -5.03
CA ALA A 311 -6.61 -13.90 -3.92
C ALA A 311 -7.06 -15.32 -4.28
N ALA A 312 -8.11 -15.49 -5.07
CA ALA A 312 -8.63 -16.79 -5.48
C ALA A 312 -7.61 -17.58 -6.29
N SER A 313 -6.95 -16.95 -7.27
CA SER A 313 -5.89 -17.58 -8.07
C SER A 313 -4.50 -17.48 -7.43
N GLY A 314 -4.33 -16.68 -6.37
CA GLY A 314 -3.02 -16.40 -5.78
C GLY A 314 -2.09 -15.56 -6.66
N ARG A 315 -2.65 -14.86 -7.67
CA ARG A 315 -1.93 -14.06 -8.65
C ARG A 315 -1.66 -12.65 -8.12
N LEU A 316 -0.43 -12.19 -8.28
CA LEU A 316 0.03 -10.83 -8.01
C LEU A 316 0.82 -10.32 -9.22
N VAL A 317 0.39 -9.21 -9.80
CA VAL A 317 1.12 -8.48 -10.86
C VAL A 317 1.54 -7.14 -10.31
N VAL A 318 2.81 -6.79 -10.46
CA VAL A 318 3.38 -5.58 -9.88
C VAL A 318 4.42 -4.94 -10.80
N ALA A 319 4.49 -3.62 -10.77
CA ALA A 319 5.61 -2.88 -11.35
C ALA A 319 5.84 -1.57 -10.61
N GLY A 320 7.08 -1.08 -10.66
CA GLY A 320 7.49 0.20 -10.13
C GLY A 320 7.37 1.32 -11.16
N TRP A 321 6.99 2.50 -10.69
CA TRP A 321 6.81 3.73 -11.48
C TRP A 321 7.63 4.90 -10.94
N GLU A 322 7.98 5.80 -11.82
CA GLU A 322 8.48 7.14 -11.51
C GLU A 322 7.75 8.19 -12.37
N ALA A 323 8.07 9.46 -12.20
CA ALA A 323 7.40 10.55 -12.91
C ALA A 323 7.33 10.38 -14.44
N ASN A 324 8.34 9.73 -15.03
CA ASN A 324 8.45 9.50 -16.46
C ASN A 324 7.91 8.14 -16.92
N GLY A 325 7.14 7.45 -16.08
CA GLY A 325 6.52 6.16 -16.39
C GLY A 325 7.12 4.97 -15.63
N ARG A 326 6.85 3.79 -16.13
CA ARG A 326 7.29 2.52 -15.55
C ARG A 326 8.82 2.39 -15.56
N VAL A 327 9.41 1.98 -14.43
CA VAL A 327 10.87 1.86 -14.24
C VAL A 327 11.32 0.43 -13.97
N THR A 328 10.39 -0.49 -13.72
CA THR A 328 10.68 -1.93 -13.68
C THR A 328 9.92 -2.67 -14.77
N LYS A 329 10.30 -3.90 -15.05
CA LYS A 329 9.45 -4.82 -15.82
C LYS A 329 8.16 -5.08 -15.05
N VAL A 330 7.07 -5.39 -15.73
CA VAL A 330 5.89 -6.00 -15.10
C VAL A 330 6.32 -7.37 -14.62
N THR A 331 6.14 -7.61 -13.33
CA THR A 331 6.54 -8.85 -12.67
C THR A 331 5.27 -9.54 -12.16
N GLU A 332 5.09 -10.77 -12.56
CA GLU A 332 4.02 -11.63 -12.06
C GLU A 332 4.58 -12.62 -11.05
N VAL A 333 3.90 -12.75 -9.92
CA VAL A 333 4.17 -13.74 -8.87
C VAL A 333 2.89 -14.53 -8.64
N SER A 334 2.98 -15.84 -8.77
CA SER A 334 1.87 -16.76 -8.50
C SER A 334 2.26 -17.69 -7.36
N CYS A 335 1.39 -17.79 -6.35
CA CYS A 335 1.50 -18.77 -5.28
C CYS A 335 0.27 -19.66 -5.32
N SER A 336 0.43 -20.93 -5.75
CA SER A 336 -0.64 -21.90 -5.62
C SER A 336 -0.90 -22.22 -4.14
N SER A 337 -2.15 -22.31 -3.74
CA SER A 337 -2.62 -22.68 -2.40
C SER A 337 -2.45 -24.18 -2.06
N GLY A 338 -1.50 -24.86 -2.70
CA GLY A 338 -1.21 -26.29 -2.49
C GLY A 338 0.18 -26.53 -1.89
N PRO A 339 0.45 -27.73 -1.29
CA PRO A 339 1.74 -28.04 -0.68
C PRO A 339 2.91 -28.18 -1.65
N ARG A 340 2.72 -27.87 -2.93
CA ARG A 340 3.77 -27.86 -3.99
C ARG A 340 3.63 -26.62 -4.86
N ALA A 341 4.55 -25.69 -4.76
CA ALA A 341 5.22 -25.06 -5.89
C ALA A 341 6.10 -23.90 -5.43
N PHE A 342 7.33 -23.93 -5.81
CA PHE A 342 8.20 -22.76 -5.90
C PHE A 342 7.52 -21.76 -6.86
N GLY A 343 7.26 -20.54 -6.39
CA GLY A 343 6.74 -19.49 -7.25
C GLY A 343 7.73 -19.20 -8.37
N SER A 344 7.32 -19.40 -9.62
CA SER A 344 8.13 -18.99 -10.76
C SER A 344 8.00 -17.47 -10.93
N LEU A 345 9.11 -16.78 -10.90
CA LEU A 345 9.21 -15.40 -11.36
C LEU A 345 9.16 -15.41 -12.89
N MET A 346 8.01 -15.11 -13.48
CA MET A 346 7.88 -14.94 -14.93
C MET A 346 7.78 -13.45 -15.27
N SER A 347 8.59 -13.02 -16.23
CA SER A 347 8.38 -11.73 -16.88
C SER A 347 7.24 -11.89 -17.90
N ALA A 348 6.30 -10.96 -17.92
CA ALA A 348 5.16 -10.99 -18.85
C ALA A 348 5.57 -10.99 -20.35
N GLN A 349 6.85 -10.81 -20.66
CA GLN A 349 7.39 -10.91 -22.01
C GLN A 349 7.71 -12.35 -22.43
N ASP A 350 7.85 -13.30 -21.50
CA ASP A 350 8.20 -14.69 -21.79
C ASP A 350 6.96 -15.56 -22.07
N ALA A 351 5.75 -14.99 -21.96
CA ALA A 351 4.49 -15.68 -22.17
C ALA A 351 4.04 -15.74 -23.66
N ARG A 352 4.81 -15.20 -24.59
CA ARG A 352 4.55 -15.41 -26.02
C ARG A 352 5.26 -16.69 -26.43
N GLY A 353 4.49 -17.73 -26.73
CA GLY A 353 4.98 -18.97 -27.34
C GLY A 353 5.64 -18.70 -28.71
N PRO A 354 6.43 -19.65 -29.22
CA PRO A 354 7.11 -19.47 -30.50
C PRO A 354 6.06 -19.25 -31.60
N GLU A 355 6.24 -18.19 -32.39
CA GLU A 355 5.53 -18.01 -33.64
C GLU A 355 5.88 -19.20 -34.56
N GLU A 356 4.90 -19.98 -34.97
CA GLU A 356 5.03 -20.97 -36.02
C GLU A 356 5.41 -20.25 -37.32
N HIS A 357 6.67 -20.39 -37.73
CA HIS A 357 7.07 -20.12 -39.08
C HIS A 357 6.59 -21.28 -39.96
N ASP A 358 5.44 -21.12 -40.57
CA ASP A 358 5.05 -21.92 -41.71
C ASP A 358 5.95 -21.54 -42.90
N ALA A 359 6.88 -22.42 -43.21
CA ALA A 359 7.63 -22.37 -44.43
C ALA A 359 6.76 -22.93 -45.58
N LEU A 360 6.32 -22.04 -46.45
CA LEU A 360 5.84 -22.41 -47.77
C LEU A 360 7.06 -22.58 -48.67
N SER A 361 7.26 -23.79 -49.14
CA SER A 361 7.92 -24.13 -50.40
C SER A 361 6.93 -24.84 -51.30
#